data_722db024f0f5b2b3b897616de5b08168
#
_entry.id   722db024f0f5b2b3b897616de5b08168
#
_cell.length_a   1.000
_cell.length_b   1.000
_cell.length_c   1.000
_cell.angle_alpha   90.00
_cell.angle_beta   90.00
_cell.angle_gamma   90.00
#
_symmetry.space_group_name_H-M   'P 1'
#
loop_
_entity.id
_entity.type
_entity.pdbx_description
1 polymer ?
#
loop_
_entity_poly.entity_id
_entity_poly.type
_entity_poly.pdbx_seq_one_letter_code
_entity_poly.pdbx_strand_id
1 'polypeptide(L)'
;EAEIEAMVEGEITPAKPENIGRAKRIEDGRGRYQEFVKTSFPNGLRLDGLKVVIDCANGAAYKTAPDVLWELGAEVIAVGVAPNGTNINHRCGSTHTETAAEAVVAHGAHVGISLDGDADRVMILDETGRVADGDQIMALLAARWADEGRLTGGALVATVMSNLGLERFLQARGLRLERTSVGDRYVV
;
A
#
# COMPACT_ATOMS: atom_id res chain seq x y z
N GLU A 1 21.23 3.14 -8.36
CA GLU A 1 20.79 4.49 -7.95
C GLU A 1 21.95 5.47 -8.09
N ALA A 2 23.06 5.32 -7.35
CA ALA A 2 24.20 6.25 -7.36
C ALA A 2 24.78 6.52 -8.77
N GLU A 3 24.79 5.53 -9.66
CA GLU A 3 25.21 5.67 -11.04
C GLU A 3 24.26 6.56 -11.85
N ILE A 4 22.93 6.41 -11.63
CA ILE A 4 21.91 7.25 -12.28
C ILE A 4 21.99 8.68 -11.75
N GLU A 5 22.15 8.87 -10.44
CA GLU A 5 22.32 10.18 -9.81
C GLU A 5 23.55 10.90 -10.38
N ALA A 6 24.69 10.22 -10.46
CA ALA A 6 25.90 10.77 -11.05
C ALA A 6 25.74 11.15 -12.53
N MET A 7 24.94 10.39 -13.28
CA MET A 7 24.62 10.71 -14.69
C MET A 7 23.70 11.94 -14.81
N VAL A 8 22.78 12.13 -13.86
CA VAL A 8 21.88 13.31 -13.84
C VAL A 8 22.65 14.59 -13.49
N GLU A 9 23.63 14.52 -12.57
CA GLU A 9 24.45 15.66 -12.18
C GLU A 9 25.63 15.96 -13.15
N GLY A 10 25.94 14.98 -14.02
CA GLY A 10 27.01 15.07 -14.98
C GLY A 10 26.64 15.76 -16.30
N GLU A 11 27.61 15.90 -17.20
CA GLU A 11 27.35 16.37 -18.57
C GLU A 11 26.58 15.30 -19.35
N ILE A 12 25.40 15.66 -19.85
CA ILE A 12 24.59 14.77 -20.69
C ILE A 12 25.17 14.78 -22.12
N THR A 13 25.70 13.64 -22.55
CA THR A 13 26.10 13.43 -23.95
C THR A 13 24.88 12.92 -24.73
N PRO A 14 24.28 13.74 -25.62
CA PRO A 14 23.13 13.28 -26.41
C PRO A 14 23.49 12.09 -27.31
N ALA A 15 22.51 11.19 -27.47
CA ALA A 15 22.66 10.09 -28.45
C ALA A 15 22.80 10.66 -29.86
N LYS A 16 23.61 10.02 -30.69
CA LYS A 16 23.68 10.34 -32.12
C LYS A 16 22.30 10.10 -32.78
N PRO A 17 21.97 10.85 -33.87
CA PRO A 17 20.67 10.74 -34.52
C PRO A 17 20.24 9.30 -34.89
N GLU A 18 21.20 8.49 -35.33
CA GLU A 18 20.98 7.07 -35.68
C GLU A 18 20.64 6.17 -34.49
N ASN A 19 20.98 6.62 -33.27
CA ASN A 19 20.76 5.88 -32.01
C ASN A 19 19.59 6.41 -31.19
N ILE A 20 18.84 7.37 -31.72
CA ILE A 20 17.65 7.92 -31.03
C ILE A 20 16.59 6.84 -30.97
N GLY A 21 16.15 6.50 -29.74
CA GLY A 21 15.06 5.57 -29.50
C GLY A 21 13.72 6.08 -30.01
N ARG A 22 12.74 5.17 -30.10
CA ARG A 22 11.37 5.51 -30.49
C ARG A 22 10.43 5.24 -29.32
N ALA A 23 9.53 6.19 -29.05
CA ALA A 23 8.46 5.98 -28.09
C ALA A 23 7.45 4.97 -28.64
N LYS A 24 7.06 4.01 -27.81
CA LYS A 24 5.96 3.07 -28.09
C LYS A 24 4.98 3.10 -26.93
N ARG A 25 3.71 3.31 -27.25
CA ARG A 25 2.65 3.23 -26.25
C ARG A 25 2.37 1.77 -25.90
N ILE A 26 2.32 1.46 -24.59
CA ILE A 26 1.92 0.16 -24.08
C ILE A 26 0.45 0.26 -23.66
N GLU A 27 -0.45 -0.29 -24.46
CA GLU A 27 -1.90 -0.15 -24.24
C GLU A 27 -2.39 -1.06 -23.09
N ASP A 28 -1.74 -2.18 -22.86
CA ASP A 28 -2.12 -3.19 -21.88
C ASP A 28 -1.33 -3.10 -20.55
N GLY A 29 -0.52 -2.05 -20.37
CA GLY A 29 0.37 -1.89 -19.20
C GLY A 29 -0.38 -1.94 -17.86
N ARG A 30 -1.56 -1.29 -17.79
CA ARG A 30 -2.39 -1.31 -16.58
C ARG A 30 -2.89 -2.71 -16.26
N GLY A 31 -3.45 -3.42 -17.23
CA GLY A 31 -3.96 -4.78 -17.03
C GLY A 31 -2.86 -5.74 -16.58
N ARG A 32 -1.67 -5.67 -17.18
CA ARG A 32 -0.52 -6.47 -16.73
C ARG A 32 -0.13 -6.19 -15.29
N TYR A 33 -0.14 -4.93 -14.88
CA TYR A 33 0.16 -4.55 -13.51
C TYR A 33 -0.92 -5.06 -12.54
N GLN A 34 -2.20 -4.95 -12.90
CA GLN A 34 -3.30 -5.48 -12.08
C GLN A 34 -3.18 -6.99 -11.90
N GLU A 35 -2.90 -7.75 -12.96
CA GLU A 35 -2.64 -9.18 -12.87
C GLU A 35 -1.45 -9.48 -11.96
N PHE A 36 -0.35 -8.74 -12.09
CA PHE A 36 0.82 -8.90 -11.24
C PHE A 36 0.48 -8.64 -9.76
N VAL A 37 -0.20 -7.55 -9.44
CA VAL A 37 -0.61 -7.23 -8.06
C VAL A 37 -1.49 -8.34 -7.48
N LYS A 38 -2.44 -8.87 -8.24
CA LYS A 38 -3.30 -9.97 -7.78
C LYS A 38 -2.52 -11.24 -7.44
N THR A 39 -1.33 -11.47 -8.00
CA THR A 39 -0.50 -12.62 -7.65
C THR A 39 0.01 -12.60 -6.20
N SER A 40 0.06 -11.42 -5.57
CA SER A 40 0.40 -11.29 -4.15
C SER A 40 -0.75 -11.67 -3.21
N PHE A 41 -1.99 -11.71 -3.73
CA PHE A 41 -3.15 -12.13 -2.95
C PHE A 41 -3.13 -13.64 -2.73
N PRO A 42 -3.46 -14.14 -1.51
CA PRO A 42 -3.37 -15.57 -1.23
C PRO A 42 -4.24 -16.41 -2.16
N ASN A 43 -3.66 -17.46 -2.75
CA ASN A 43 -4.35 -18.35 -3.67
C ASN A 43 -5.59 -18.99 -3.03
N GLY A 44 -6.68 -18.99 -3.76
CA GLY A 44 -7.94 -19.59 -3.32
C GLY A 44 -8.78 -18.73 -2.38
N LEU A 45 -8.28 -17.57 -1.95
CA LEU A 45 -9.07 -16.59 -1.22
C LEU A 45 -9.75 -15.60 -2.18
N ARG A 46 -10.88 -15.07 -1.72
CA ARG A 46 -11.63 -14.00 -2.40
C ARG A 46 -12.18 -13.04 -1.37
N LEU A 47 -12.60 -11.88 -1.86
CA LEU A 47 -13.20 -10.81 -1.05
C LEU A 47 -14.73 -10.76 -1.19
N ASP A 48 -15.36 -11.83 -1.69
CA ASP A 48 -16.81 -11.89 -1.87
C ASP A 48 -17.53 -11.64 -0.54
N GLY A 49 -18.51 -10.74 -0.56
CA GLY A 49 -19.27 -10.31 0.62
C GLY A 49 -18.59 -9.23 1.47
N LEU A 50 -17.37 -8.84 1.14
CA LEU A 50 -16.72 -7.70 1.78
C LEU A 50 -17.03 -6.42 1.02
N LYS A 51 -17.46 -5.39 1.75
CA LYS A 51 -17.63 -4.03 1.28
C LYS A 51 -16.42 -3.22 1.72
N VAL A 52 -15.71 -2.64 0.77
CA VAL A 52 -14.43 -1.97 0.97
C VAL A 52 -14.51 -0.53 0.47
N VAL A 53 -14.19 0.43 1.32
CA VAL A 53 -13.88 1.80 0.90
C VAL A 53 -12.41 1.86 0.51
N ILE A 54 -12.10 2.37 -0.67
CA ILE A 54 -10.74 2.64 -1.12
C ILE A 54 -10.56 4.12 -1.46
N ASP A 55 -9.71 4.81 -0.72
CA ASP A 55 -9.30 6.17 -1.02
C ASP A 55 -7.95 6.16 -1.72
N CYS A 56 -7.95 6.59 -2.97
CA CYS A 56 -6.77 6.62 -3.83
C CYS A 56 -6.07 7.98 -3.85
N ALA A 57 -6.41 8.90 -2.95
CA ALA A 57 -5.77 10.23 -2.82
C ALA A 57 -5.72 11.06 -4.12
N ASN A 58 -6.59 10.80 -5.09
CA ASN A 58 -6.48 11.33 -6.47
C ASN A 58 -5.09 11.07 -7.09
N GLY A 59 -4.44 9.99 -6.70
CA GLY A 59 -3.09 9.62 -7.05
C GLY A 59 -3.00 8.51 -8.10
N ALA A 60 -1.84 7.86 -8.18
CA ALA A 60 -1.50 6.87 -9.20
C ALA A 60 -2.42 5.64 -9.21
N ALA A 61 -2.91 5.24 -8.02
CA ALA A 61 -3.74 4.04 -7.84
C ALA A 61 -5.23 4.24 -8.23
N TYR A 62 -5.67 5.43 -8.65
CA TYR A 62 -7.08 5.80 -8.80
C TYR A 62 -7.93 4.89 -9.68
N LYS A 63 -7.33 4.17 -10.61
CA LYS A 63 -7.99 3.14 -11.43
C LYS A 63 -7.63 1.73 -10.98
N THR A 64 -6.35 1.52 -10.68
CA THR A 64 -5.81 0.18 -10.45
C THR A 64 -6.32 -0.43 -9.15
N ALA A 65 -6.33 0.32 -8.04
CA ALA A 65 -6.73 -0.23 -6.75
C ALA A 65 -8.23 -0.59 -6.69
N PRO A 66 -9.17 0.26 -7.15
CA PRO A 66 -10.58 -0.14 -7.24
C PRO A 66 -10.82 -1.37 -8.12
N ASP A 67 -10.18 -1.41 -9.30
CA ASP A 67 -10.33 -2.53 -10.24
C ASP A 67 -9.84 -3.84 -9.62
N VAL A 68 -8.65 -3.85 -8.99
CA VAL A 68 -8.08 -5.05 -8.35
C VAL A 68 -8.98 -5.57 -7.24
N LEU A 69 -9.48 -4.70 -6.36
CA LEU A 69 -10.37 -5.11 -5.28
C LEU A 69 -11.69 -5.68 -5.81
N TRP A 70 -12.25 -5.05 -6.85
CA TRP A 70 -13.46 -5.53 -7.51
C TRP A 70 -13.26 -6.89 -8.19
N GLU A 71 -12.18 -7.10 -8.90
CA GLU A 71 -11.84 -8.38 -9.54
C GLU A 71 -11.62 -9.50 -8.51
N LEU A 72 -11.15 -9.16 -7.31
CA LEU A 72 -11.03 -10.10 -6.20
C LEU A 72 -12.39 -10.41 -5.52
N GLY A 73 -13.46 -9.70 -5.91
CA GLY A 73 -14.84 -9.98 -5.45
C GLY A 73 -15.40 -8.99 -4.44
N ALA A 74 -14.68 -7.94 -4.06
CA ALA A 74 -15.19 -6.95 -3.13
C ALA A 74 -16.29 -6.07 -3.74
N GLU A 75 -17.26 -5.63 -2.92
CA GLU A 75 -18.08 -4.46 -3.20
C GLU A 75 -17.26 -3.22 -2.91
N VAL A 76 -16.90 -2.44 -3.94
CA VAL A 76 -15.93 -1.34 -3.83
C VAL A 76 -16.62 0.01 -3.84
N ILE A 77 -16.34 0.83 -2.83
CA ILE A 77 -16.68 2.25 -2.77
C ILE A 77 -15.39 3.03 -2.95
N ALA A 78 -15.20 3.65 -4.10
CA ALA A 78 -13.99 4.37 -4.43
C ALA A 78 -14.15 5.87 -4.16
N VAL A 79 -13.22 6.45 -3.40
CA VAL A 79 -13.07 7.89 -3.14
C VAL A 79 -11.68 8.35 -3.54
N GLY A 80 -11.49 9.64 -3.77
CA GLY A 80 -10.20 10.15 -4.23
C GLY A 80 -9.77 9.58 -5.59
N VAL A 81 -10.70 9.41 -6.54
CA VAL A 81 -10.47 8.78 -7.86
C VAL A 81 -10.68 9.71 -9.05
N ALA A 82 -10.70 11.01 -8.82
CA ALA A 82 -10.91 12.02 -9.85
C ALA A 82 -9.71 13.00 -9.96
N PRO A 83 -8.52 12.51 -10.35
CA PRO A 83 -7.32 13.36 -10.44
C PRO A 83 -7.51 14.46 -11.50
N ASN A 84 -7.17 15.69 -11.16
CA ASN A 84 -7.25 16.86 -12.04
C ASN A 84 -5.88 17.53 -12.29
N GLY A 85 -4.79 16.94 -11.80
CA GLY A 85 -3.42 17.44 -11.91
C GLY A 85 -2.95 18.33 -10.75
N THR A 86 -3.84 18.75 -9.86
CA THR A 86 -3.52 19.64 -8.73
C THR A 86 -4.11 19.19 -7.40
N ASN A 87 -4.92 18.12 -7.37
CA ASN A 87 -5.65 17.68 -6.19
C ASN A 87 -5.12 16.40 -5.54
N ILE A 88 -3.94 15.93 -5.92
CA ILE A 88 -3.30 14.77 -5.29
C ILE A 88 -3.09 15.03 -3.79
N ASN A 89 -3.45 14.07 -2.94
CA ASN A 89 -3.38 14.16 -1.47
C ASN A 89 -4.18 15.35 -0.87
N HIS A 90 -5.01 16.04 -1.65
CA HIS A 90 -5.74 17.19 -1.15
C HIS A 90 -6.98 16.74 -0.36
N ARG A 91 -6.89 16.78 0.98
CA ARG A 91 -7.95 16.37 1.92
C ARG A 91 -8.46 14.94 1.67
N CYS A 92 -7.58 14.04 1.28
CA CYS A 92 -7.86 12.63 1.05
C CYS A 92 -6.59 11.80 1.20
N GLY A 93 -6.75 10.48 1.19
CA GLY A 93 -5.65 9.54 1.27
C GLY A 93 -5.10 9.32 2.68
N SER A 94 -3.93 8.68 2.76
CA SER A 94 -3.35 8.18 4.02
C SER A 94 -2.99 9.26 5.04
N THR A 95 -2.85 10.52 4.62
CA THR A 95 -2.57 11.65 5.50
C THR A 95 -3.82 12.42 5.94
N HIS A 96 -4.98 12.14 5.33
CA HIS A 96 -6.29 12.74 5.60
C HIS A 96 -7.37 11.67 5.47
N THR A 97 -7.44 10.79 6.46
CA THR A 97 -8.30 9.60 6.43
C THR A 97 -9.77 9.91 6.73
N GLU A 98 -10.11 11.16 7.04
CA GLU A 98 -11.46 11.57 7.44
C GLU A 98 -12.49 11.25 6.34
N THR A 99 -12.15 11.52 5.07
CA THR A 99 -13.03 11.23 3.93
C THR A 99 -13.31 9.72 3.81
N ALA A 100 -12.30 8.88 3.98
CA ALA A 100 -12.47 7.43 3.97
C ALA A 100 -13.27 6.95 5.18
N ALA A 101 -13.02 7.52 6.38
CA ALA A 101 -13.74 7.19 7.61
C ALA A 101 -15.24 7.49 7.50
N GLU A 102 -15.59 8.68 7.01
CA GLU A 102 -16.97 9.08 6.74
C GLU A 102 -17.64 8.12 5.73
N ALA A 103 -16.94 7.77 4.65
CA ALA A 103 -17.45 6.86 3.64
C ALA A 103 -17.65 5.44 4.21
N VAL A 104 -16.74 4.92 5.05
CA VAL A 104 -16.88 3.62 5.72
C VAL A 104 -18.18 3.57 6.51
N VAL A 105 -18.41 4.57 7.36
CA VAL A 105 -19.60 4.64 8.22
C VAL A 105 -20.87 4.83 7.37
N ALA A 106 -20.85 5.76 6.42
CA ALA A 106 -22.01 6.10 5.59
C ALA A 106 -22.50 4.93 4.73
N HIS A 107 -21.58 4.09 4.25
CA HIS A 107 -21.91 2.95 3.40
C HIS A 107 -21.98 1.62 4.16
N GLY A 108 -21.69 1.60 5.46
CA GLY A 108 -21.61 0.38 6.26
C GLY A 108 -20.54 -0.57 5.70
N ALA A 109 -19.38 -0.02 5.35
CA ALA A 109 -18.28 -0.81 4.82
C ALA A 109 -17.59 -1.59 5.95
N HIS A 110 -17.04 -2.75 5.63
CA HIS A 110 -16.34 -3.60 6.60
C HIS A 110 -14.91 -3.12 6.87
N VAL A 111 -14.31 -2.43 5.89
CA VAL A 111 -12.94 -1.93 5.99
C VAL A 111 -12.77 -0.71 5.07
N GLY A 112 -11.97 0.24 5.51
CA GLY A 112 -11.46 1.34 4.70
C GLY A 112 -9.96 1.15 4.44
N ILE A 113 -9.52 1.53 3.25
CA ILE A 113 -8.12 1.54 2.83
C ILE A 113 -7.84 2.93 2.28
N SER A 114 -6.87 3.65 2.84
CA SER A 114 -6.44 4.96 2.34
C SER A 114 -4.99 4.87 1.90
N LEU A 115 -4.77 5.14 0.62
CA LEU A 115 -3.45 5.20 0.01
C LEU A 115 -2.98 6.66 -0.06
N ASP A 116 -1.69 6.89 -0.24
CA ASP A 116 -1.20 8.21 -0.63
C ASP A 116 -1.04 8.34 -2.15
N GLY A 117 -0.49 9.47 -2.61
CA GLY A 117 -0.50 9.84 -4.01
C GLY A 117 0.21 8.89 -4.96
N ASP A 118 1.29 8.26 -4.55
CA ASP A 118 2.05 7.25 -5.31
C ASP A 118 1.79 5.81 -4.82
N ALA A 119 0.93 5.67 -3.78
CA ALA A 119 0.47 4.42 -3.22
C ALA A 119 1.59 3.56 -2.59
N ASP A 120 2.62 4.20 -2.03
CA ASP A 120 3.67 3.54 -1.26
C ASP A 120 3.33 3.44 0.24
N ARG A 121 2.31 4.18 0.71
CA ARG A 121 1.81 4.18 2.08
C ARG A 121 0.34 3.81 2.11
N VAL A 122 -0.06 3.12 3.18
CA VAL A 122 -1.44 2.69 3.40
C VAL A 122 -1.86 2.91 4.85
N MET A 123 -3.09 3.39 5.03
CA MET A 123 -3.79 3.38 6.32
C MET A 123 -5.03 2.52 6.20
N ILE A 124 -5.27 1.69 7.22
CA ILE A 124 -6.44 0.82 7.29
C ILE A 124 -7.42 1.39 8.31
N LEU A 125 -8.70 1.35 7.98
CA LEU A 125 -9.78 1.76 8.86
C LEU A 125 -10.71 0.57 9.13
N ASP A 126 -11.15 0.45 10.38
CA ASP A 126 -12.16 -0.54 10.76
C ASP A 126 -13.58 -0.12 10.32
N GLU A 127 -14.57 -0.96 10.56
CA GLU A 127 -15.98 -0.73 10.21
C GLU A 127 -16.61 0.48 10.94
N THR A 128 -15.96 1.00 11.97
CA THR A 128 -16.39 2.21 12.68
C THR A 128 -15.73 3.49 12.15
N GLY A 129 -14.87 3.37 11.16
CA GLY A 129 -14.09 4.46 10.59
C GLY A 129 -12.84 4.83 11.41
N ARG A 130 -12.47 4.02 12.43
CA ARG A 130 -11.24 4.24 13.21
C ARG A 130 -10.03 3.72 12.46
N VAL A 131 -8.97 4.50 12.46
CA VAL A 131 -7.69 4.10 11.88
C VAL A 131 -7.02 3.04 12.77
N ALA A 132 -6.69 1.89 12.16
CA ALA A 132 -5.75 0.94 12.71
C ALA A 132 -4.34 1.37 12.29
N ASP A 133 -3.48 1.70 13.24
CA ASP A 133 -2.11 2.12 12.92
C ASP A 133 -1.25 0.96 12.39
N GLY A 134 -0.12 1.30 11.77
CA GLY A 134 0.78 0.32 11.18
C GLY A 134 1.28 -0.72 12.16
N ASP A 135 1.51 -0.33 13.43
CA ASP A 135 1.97 -1.25 14.47
C ASP A 135 0.88 -2.27 14.83
N GLN A 136 -0.41 -1.87 14.82
CA GLN A 136 -1.54 -2.78 15.04
C GLN A 136 -1.67 -3.79 13.88
N ILE A 137 -1.52 -3.32 12.64
CA ILE A 137 -1.54 -4.20 11.46
C ILE A 137 -0.36 -5.18 11.48
N MET A 138 0.85 -4.70 11.80
CA MET A 138 2.02 -5.55 11.94
C MET A 138 1.85 -6.58 13.07
N ALA A 139 1.28 -6.19 14.20
CA ALA A 139 0.96 -7.10 15.30
C ALA A 139 -0.01 -8.21 14.87
N LEU A 140 -1.08 -7.85 14.15
CA LEU A 140 -2.07 -8.79 13.63
C LEU A 140 -1.43 -9.81 12.67
N LEU A 141 -0.65 -9.33 11.71
CA LEU A 141 0.00 -10.18 10.72
C LEU A 141 1.06 -11.10 11.35
N ALA A 142 1.89 -10.56 12.26
CA ALA A 142 2.91 -11.36 12.94
C ALA A 142 2.29 -12.46 13.79
N ALA A 143 1.19 -12.15 14.52
CA ALA A 143 0.46 -13.14 15.30
C ALA A 143 -0.11 -14.24 14.41
N ARG A 144 -0.79 -13.85 13.32
CA ARG A 144 -1.37 -14.78 12.36
C ARG A 144 -0.32 -15.71 11.73
N TRP A 145 0.78 -15.14 11.25
CA TRP A 145 1.86 -15.92 10.64
C TRP A 145 2.58 -16.82 11.63
N ALA A 146 2.70 -16.42 12.91
CA ALA A 146 3.23 -17.28 13.94
C ALA A 146 2.32 -18.47 14.20
N ASP A 147 1.01 -18.26 14.35
CA ASP A 147 0.00 -19.30 14.55
C ASP A 147 -0.06 -20.29 13.36
N GLU A 148 0.20 -19.82 12.14
CA GLU A 148 0.28 -20.62 10.91
C GLU A 148 1.67 -21.26 10.67
N GLY A 149 2.66 -21.01 11.53
CA GLY A 149 4.04 -21.49 11.37
C GLY A 149 4.79 -20.83 10.18
N ARG A 150 4.31 -19.69 9.70
CA ARG A 150 4.88 -18.94 8.56
C ARG A 150 5.90 -17.88 8.98
N LEU A 151 5.92 -17.47 10.26
CA LEU A 151 6.86 -16.47 10.75
C LEU A 151 8.22 -17.13 11.00
N THR A 152 9.12 -17.01 10.03
CA THR A 152 10.48 -17.54 10.12
C THR A 152 11.31 -16.76 11.14
N GLY A 153 12.17 -17.46 11.90
CA GLY A 153 13.03 -16.83 12.89
C GLY A 153 12.34 -16.31 14.16
N GLY A 154 11.02 -16.40 14.28
CA GLY A 154 10.27 -15.96 15.47
C GLY A 154 10.40 -14.45 15.74
N ALA A 155 10.61 -13.65 14.71
CA ALA A 155 10.80 -12.21 14.81
C ALA A 155 10.01 -11.44 13.75
N LEU A 156 9.61 -10.23 14.10
CA LEU A 156 9.14 -9.20 13.19
C LEU A 156 10.23 -8.14 13.03
N VAL A 157 10.55 -7.76 11.82
CA VAL A 157 11.45 -6.65 11.53
C VAL A 157 10.62 -5.40 11.31
N ALA A 158 10.95 -4.32 12.01
CA ALA A 158 10.31 -3.01 11.83
C ALA A 158 11.31 -1.89 12.08
N THR A 159 10.95 -0.66 11.77
CA THR A 159 11.84 0.48 11.99
C THR A 159 11.86 0.93 13.46
N VAL A 160 12.82 1.79 13.80
CA VAL A 160 12.90 2.44 15.13
C VAL A 160 11.65 3.29 15.45
N MET A 161 10.80 3.57 14.48
CA MET A 161 9.56 4.34 14.65
C MET A 161 8.44 3.52 15.30
N SER A 162 8.51 2.18 15.28
CA SER A 162 7.49 1.33 15.88
C SER A 162 7.41 1.53 17.39
N ASN A 163 6.19 1.51 17.92
CA ASN A 163 5.90 1.83 19.31
C ASN A 163 6.19 0.67 20.28
N LEU A 164 6.25 0.99 21.57
CA LEU A 164 6.48 0.00 22.64
C LEU A 164 5.32 -1.01 22.75
N GLY A 165 4.12 -0.65 22.35
CA GLY A 165 2.95 -1.53 22.38
C GLY A 165 3.14 -2.76 21.50
N LEU A 166 3.66 -2.56 20.27
CA LEU A 166 4.00 -3.65 19.34
C LEU A 166 5.04 -4.59 19.98
N GLU A 167 6.11 -4.04 20.55
CA GLU A 167 7.17 -4.85 21.18
C GLU A 167 6.63 -5.69 22.33
N ARG A 168 5.85 -5.10 23.23
CA ARG A 168 5.22 -5.82 24.35
C ARG A 168 4.24 -6.89 23.88
N PHE A 169 3.46 -6.61 22.86
CA PHE A 169 2.54 -7.58 22.26
C PHE A 169 3.28 -8.80 21.71
N LEU A 170 4.36 -8.59 20.98
CA LEU A 170 5.19 -9.67 20.43
C LEU A 170 5.87 -10.49 21.54
N GLN A 171 6.45 -9.81 22.53
CA GLN A 171 7.08 -10.47 23.69
C GLN A 171 6.11 -11.38 24.47
N ALA A 172 4.86 -10.91 24.66
CA ALA A 172 3.82 -11.71 25.33
C ALA A 172 3.46 -13.01 24.55
N ARG A 173 3.76 -13.07 23.25
CA ARG A 173 3.59 -14.23 22.38
C ARG A 173 4.88 -15.04 22.16
N GLY A 174 5.97 -14.69 22.83
CA GLY A 174 7.28 -15.34 22.67
C GLY A 174 7.98 -14.95 21.36
N LEU A 175 7.54 -13.87 20.72
CA LEU A 175 8.12 -13.32 19.50
C LEU A 175 9.03 -12.14 19.81
N ARG A 176 9.91 -11.80 18.88
CA ARG A 176 10.82 -10.65 19.01
C ARG A 176 10.49 -9.55 18.00
N LEU A 177 10.83 -8.32 18.38
CA LEU A 177 10.86 -7.17 17.48
C LEU A 177 12.32 -6.81 17.20
N GLU A 178 12.73 -6.93 15.94
CA GLU A 178 14.04 -6.47 15.47
C GLU A 178 13.88 -5.08 14.85
N ARG A 179 14.64 -4.11 15.35
CA ARG A 179 14.53 -2.71 14.93
C ARG A 179 15.64 -2.33 13.99
N THR A 180 15.27 -1.68 12.88
CA THR A 180 16.19 -1.14 11.88
C THR A 180 16.07 0.38 11.78
N SER A 181 17.00 1.00 11.06
CA SER A 181 16.86 2.39 10.62
C SER A 181 15.65 2.54 9.70
N VAL A 182 15.15 3.77 9.57
CA VAL A 182 14.07 4.10 8.63
C VAL A 182 14.56 3.97 7.20
N GLY A 183 13.82 3.27 6.38
CA GLY A 183 14.09 3.06 4.94
C GLY A 183 13.91 1.59 4.57
N ASP A 184 13.24 1.33 3.45
CA ASP A 184 12.89 -0.02 2.97
C ASP A 184 14.12 -0.92 2.87
N ARG A 185 15.24 -0.38 2.39
CA ARG A 185 16.53 -1.09 2.27
C ARG A 185 17.07 -1.70 3.57
N TYR A 186 16.58 -1.28 4.72
CA TYR A 186 17.01 -1.77 6.03
C TYR A 186 16.05 -2.78 6.63
N VAL A 187 14.83 -2.86 6.10
CA VAL A 187 13.77 -3.77 6.59
C VAL A 187 13.74 -5.07 5.80
N VAL A 188 14.08 -5.01 4.51
CA VAL A 188 14.05 -6.14 3.55
C VAL A 188 15.33 -6.97 3.58
#